data_f221892895b21e3a9cfe943dbbaa8e02
#
_entry.id   f221892895b21e3a9cfe943dbbaa8e02
#
_cell.length_a   1.000
_cell.length_b   1.000
_cell.length_c   1.000
_cell.angle_alpha   90.00
_cell.angle_beta   90.00
_cell.angle_gamma   90.00
#
_symmetry.space_group_name_H-M   'P 1'
#
loop_
_entity.id
_entity.type
_entity.pdbx_description
1 polymer ?
#
loop_
_entity_poly.entity_id
_entity_poly.type
_entity_poly.pdbx_seq_one_letter_code
_entity_poly.pdbx_strand_id
1 'polypeptide(L)'
;MHEKVYRGIVASPGIVIGRAYLLDRRKIVIAGRRIEEVNIKDEVARFKQSIDLSKTQLEELKKRFSKGMGKSHLYILDTHIMLLEDKMLIDGTVKRIKESRLNAEGALKETIAAIGLKFDTIEDEYLRERKRDVEQVGERILRNLVGHKQESLSDIKEEAVIIAHDIAPTDTLMMRKDKILGFATDAGSRTSHTAILARSLGLPAAVGLENITEAVKTGDVVILDGIHGVVIVDPDEETFLDYLKKQRRYKYFEQELEKLKTLSAETLDGHVIKLQGNIELPEEVASVAEHGGVGIGLYRTEFLFLNRQTLPTEEEHYNAYRLVAEKASPYEVVIRTLDVGGDKIGFPGIFEKEANPALGLRAIRFCLQKPDIFRTQLRGILRATVHGNIKILYPMISGLPELYETKRVLEEVKKELRSEGKAFNEHVEIGMMIEIPSAAMISDLLAAEVNFFSVGTNDLIQYTLAIDRQNEHVAYMYEPLDPAVLRLLQRVSDAAHQARITLAMCGEMAGDPIYAAILLGMGFQNLSMNVASIPWVKKVVRSVRMQDAVELASLVMRQPTASLARKTAENFIEERFPDLVAEL
;
A
#
# COMPACT_ATOMS: atom_id res chain seq x y z
N MET A 1 20.58 19.75 -27.21
CA MET A 1 20.22 19.79 -25.78
C MET A 1 20.83 18.55 -25.17
N HIS A 2 21.29 18.59 -23.92
CA HIS A 2 21.87 17.40 -23.30
C HIS A 2 20.76 16.63 -22.58
N GLU A 3 20.68 15.34 -22.86
CA GLU A 3 19.87 14.37 -22.13
C GLU A 3 20.06 14.54 -20.61
N LYS A 4 18.96 14.50 -19.85
CA LYS A 4 19.00 14.56 -18.39
C LYS A 4 18.35 13.31 -17.81
N VAL A 5 19.08 12.62 -16.94
CA VAL A 5 18.64 11.38 -16.31
C VAL A 5 18.36 11.63 -14.84
N TYR A 6 17.15 11.31 -14.40
CA TYR A 6 16.68 11.38 -13.00
C TYR A 6 16.48 9.98 -12.46
N ARG A 7 16.92 9.73 -11.24
CA ARG A 7 16.76 8.44 -10.57
C ARG A 7 15.96 8.63 -9.29
N GLY A 8 14.93 7.84 -9.14
CA GLY A 8 14.03 7.83 -7.99
C GLY A 8 13.72 6.41 -7.54
N ILE A 9 12.61 6.30 -6.85
CA ILE A 9 12.12 5.05 -6.28
C ILE A 9 11.10 4.44 -7.26
N VAL A 10 11.23 3.14 -7.53
CA VAL A 10 10.24 2.35 -8.27
C VAL A 10 8.90 2.38 -7.54
N ALA A 11 7.88 2.93 -8.17
CA ALA A 11 6.54 3.02 -7.61
C ALA A 11 5.56 2.05 -8.29
N SER A 12 5.63 1.93 -9.61
CA SER A 12 4.84 0.99 -10.41
C SER A 12 5.60 0.63 -11.69
N PRO A 13 5.71 -0.66 -12.05
CA PRO A 13 6.53 -1.08 -13.17
C PRO A 13 5.93 -0.68 -14.52
N GLY A 14 6.78 -0.67 -15.56
CA GLY A 14 6.41 -0.40 -16.93
C GLY A 14 7.30 0.66 -17.58
N ILE A 15 7.34 0.68 -18.91
CA ILE A 15 8.14 1.64 -19.68
C ILE A 15 7.22 2.41 -20.62
N VAL A 16 7.23 3.74 -20.49
CA VAL A 16 6.49 4.62 -21.41
C VAL A 16 7.37 5.73 -21.95
N ILE A 17 7.13 6.06 -23.21
CA ILE A 17 7.72 7.19 -23.90
C ILE A 17 6.57 8.10 -24.31
N GLY A 18 6.62 9.35 -23.91
CA GLY A 18 5.53 10.28 -24.17
C GLY A 18 5.93 11.74 -23.96
N ARG A 19 4.97 12.63 -24.10
CA ARG A 19 5.15 14.03 -23.77
C ARG A 19 4.87 14.28 -22.30
N ALA A 20 5.70 15.09 -21.66
CA ALA A 20 5.47 15.53 -20.30
C ALA A 20 4.25 16.47 -20.21
N TYR A 21 3.44 16.30 -19.20
CA TYR A 21 2.47 17.28 -18.73
C TYR A 21 2.88 17.70 -17.32
N LEU A 22 3.45 18.88 -17.20
CA LEU A 22 3.90 19.42 -15.92
C LEU A 22 2.69 19.95 -15.14
N LEU A 23 2.33 19.26 -14.08
CA LEU A 23 1.37 19.76 -13.10
C LEU A 23 2.11 20.72 -12.15
N ASP A 24 2.24 21.97 -12.59
CA ASP A 24 2.99 22.97 -11.84
C ASP A 24 2.23 23.40 -10.58
N ARG A 25 2.62 22.81 -9.46
CA ARG A 25 2.19 23.18 -8.12
C ARG A 25 3.32 23.79 -7.32
N ARG A 26 4.27 24.44 -7.98
CA ARG A 26 5.29 25.19 -7.24
C ARG A 26 4.60 26.05 -6.20
N LYS A 27 5.10 26.00 -4.96
CA LYS A 27 4.65 26.89 -3.90
C LYS A 27 4.67 28.29 -4.46
N ILE A 28 3.51 28.91 -4.63
CA ILE A 28 3.42 30.26 -5.13
C ILE A 28 4.25 31.10 -4.16
N VAL A 29 5.42 31.58 -4.63
CA VAL A 29 6.28 32.45 -3.83
C VAL A 29 5.57 33.77 -3.73
N ILE A 30 4.77 33.94 -2.71
CA ILE A 30 4.04 35.15 -2.43
C ILE A 30 4.86 35.96 -1.43
N ALA A 31 5.31 37.09 -1.85
CA ALA A 31 5.82 38.08 -0.92
C ALA A 31 4.64 38.68 -0.15
N GLY A 32 4.56 38.38 1.15
CA GLY A 32 3.68 39.12 2.05
C GLY A 32 4.06 40.58 2.00
N ARG A 33 3.14 41.45 1.53
CA ARG A 33 3.36 42.88 1.51
C ARG A 33 2.44 43.58 2.51
N ARG A 34 2.93 44.65 3.12
CA ARG A 34 2.08 45.51 3.96
C ARG A 34 1.12 46.31 3.10
N ILE A 35 -0.10 46.42 3.57
CA ILE A 35 -1.16 47.22 2.93
C ILE A 35 -1.49 48.46 3.75
N GLU A 36 -2.01 49.47 3.09
CA GLU A 36 -2.50 50.66 3.75
C GLU A 36 -3.85 50.37 4.42
N GLU A 37 -4.17 51.15 5.47
CA GLU A 37 -5.37 50.96 6.29
C GLU A 37 -6.67 51.05 5.47
N VAL A 38 -6.68 51.89 4.45
CA VAL A 38 -7.81 52.09 3.53
C VAL A 38 -8.13 50.82 2.74
N ASN A 39 -7.15 49.95 2.45
CA ASN A 39 -7.28 48.75 1.63
C ASN A 39 -7.65 47.50 2.45
N ILE A 40 -7.73 47.61 3.79
CA ILE A 40 -8.03 46.45 4.67
C ILE A 40 -9.39 45.82 4.32
N LYS A 41 -10.40 46.64 4.07
CA LYS A 41 -11.77 46.11 3.76
C LYS A 41 -11.78 45.35 2.44
N ASP A 42 -11.09 45.84 1.44
CA ASP A 42 -11.00 45.25 0.10
C ASP A 42 -10.22 43.92 0.14
N GLU A 43 -9.11 43.87 0.91
CA GLU A 43 -8.35 42.63 1.10
C GLU A 43 -9.15 41.55 1.85
N VAL A 44 -9.92 41.93 2.86
CA VAL A 44 -10.82 40.98 3.56
C VAL A 44 -11.92 40.51 2.62
N ALA A 45 -12.48 41.34 1.78
CA ALA A 45 -13.49 40.97 0.80
C ALA A 45 -12.90 40.01 -0.24
N ARG A 46 -11.71 40.29 -0.77
CA ARG A 46 -10.96 39.45 -1.73
C ARG A 46 -10.64 38.07 -1.15
N PHE A 47 -10.22 38.01 0.11
CA PHE A 47 -10.00 36.75 0.81
C PHE A 47 -11.28 35.93 0.93
N LYS A 48 -12.40 36.53 1.36
CA LYS A 48 -13.69 35.83 1.47
C LYS A 48 -14.18 35.33 0.12
N GLN A 49 -14.08 36.13 -0.92
CA GLN A 49 -14.44 35.74 -2.27
C GLN A 49 -13.63 34.54 -2.77
N SER A 50 -12.32 34.46 -2.41
CA SER A 50 -11.49 33.32 -2.78
C SER A 50 -11.88 32.04 -2.03
N ILE A 51 -12.38 32.14 -0.79
CA ILE A 51 -12.94 31.00 -0.04
C ILE A 51 -14.23 30.51 -0.73
N ASP A 52 -15.15 31.42 -1.04
CA ASP A 52 -16.43 31.08 -1.70
C ASP A 52 -16.19 30.41 -3.06
N LEU A 53 -15.23 30.93 -3.83
CA LEU A 53 -14.82 30.31 -5.10
C LEU A 53 -14.22 28.91 -4.88
N SER A 54 -13.36 28.75 -3.89
CA SER A 54 -12.76 27.44 -3.53
C SER A 54 -13.83 26.43 -3.12
N LYS A 55 -14.84 26.86 -2.36
CA LYS A 55 -15.97 26.03 -1.94
C LYS A 55 -16.83 25.61 -3.14
N THR A 56 -17.18 26.55 -4.01
CA THR A 56 -17.94 26.27 -5.24
C THR A 56 -17.23 25.25 -6.11
N GLN A 57 -15.92 25.39 -6.30
CA GLN A 57 -15.09 24.41 -7.04
C GLN A 57 -15.17 23.01 -6.45
N LEU A 58 -15.07 22.86 -5.11
CA LEU A 58 -15.15 21.55 -4.45
C LEU A 58 -16.57 20.95 -4.50
N GLU A 59 -17.61 21.77 -4.37
CA GLU A 59 -19.00 21.34 -4.49
C GLU A 59 -19.35 20.88 -5.91
N GLU A 60 -18.85 21.58 -6.95
CA GLU A 60 -18.99 21.15 -8.34
C GLU A 60 -18.30 19.82 -8.59
N LEU A 61 -17.08 19.63 -8.06
CA LEU A 61 -16.38 18.36 -8.11
C LEU A 61 -17.21 17.26 -7.44
N LYS A 62 -17.71 17.50 -6.23
CA LYS A 62 -18.56 16.55 -5.50
C LYS A 62 -19.81 16.15 -6.31
N LYS A 63 -20.49 17.10 -6.92
CA LYS A 63 -21.68 16.84 -7.78
C LYS A 63 -21.32 16.03 -9.02
N ARG A 64 -20.18 16.31 -9.66
CA ARG A 64 -19.74 15.66 -10.90
C ARG A 64 -19.40 14.17 -10.65
N PHE A 65 -18.87 13.85 -9.48
CA PHE A 65 -18.37 12.52 -9.15
C PHE A 65 -19.28 11.67 -8.24
N SER A 66 -20.39 12.24 -7.74
CA SER A 66 -21.34 11.52 -6.87
C SER A 66 -22.00 10.27 -7.49
N LYS A 67 -21.93 10.07 -8.80
CA LYS A 67 -22.58 8.96 -9.53
C LYS A 67 -21.66 7.76 -9.84
N GLY A 68 -20.38 7.76 -9.42
CA GLY A 68 -19.46 6.68 -9.82
C GLY A 68 -18.32 6.37 -8.83
N MET A 69 -18.30 6.99 -7.67
CA MET A 69 -17.19 6.86 -6.73
C MET A 69 -17.54 6.18 -5.42
N GLY A 70 -16.56 5.45 -4.86
CA GLY A 70 -16.63 4.89 -3.51
C GLY A 70 -16.75 5.98 -2.43
N LYS A 71 -17.39 5.65 -1.31
CA LYS A 71 -17.69 6.58 -0.20
C LYS A 71 -16.45 7.27 0.40
N SER A 72 -15.29 6.64 0.35
CA SER A 72 -14.02 7.17 0.88
C SER A 72 -13.54 8.44 0.16
N HIS A 73 -13.69 8.51 -1.14
CA HIS A 73 -13.26 9.67 -1.93
C HIS A 73 -14.15 10.90 -1.73
N LEU A 74 -15.45 10.68 -1.51
CA LEU A 74 -16.38 11.77 -1.18
C LEU A 74 -16.08 12.39 0.19
N TYR A 75 -15.58 11.58 1.13
CA TYR A 75 -15.20 12.03 2.46
C TYR A 75 -14.04 13.05 2.45
N ILE A 76 -13.04 12.87 1.56
CA ILE A 76 -11.93 13.83 1.41
C ILE A 76 -12.44 15.20 0.95
N LEU A 77 -13.36 15.22 -0.02
CA LEU A 77 -13.97 16.48 -0.48
C LEU A 77 -14.79 17.15 0.62
N ASP A 78 -15.53 16.36 1.41
CA ASP A 78 -16.28 16.89 2.55
C ASP A 78 -15.36 17.47 3.63
N THR A 79 -14.25 16.82 3.92
CA THR A 79 -13.23 17.32 4.85
C THR A 79 -12.64 18.65 4.37
N HIS A 80 -12.32 18.78 3.06
CA HIS A 80 -11.80 20.03 2.51
C HIS A 80 -12.85 21.16 2.54
N ILE A 81 -14.13 20.84 2.29
CA ILE A 81 -15.22 21.83 2.41
C ILE A 81 -15.37 22.28 3.88
N MET A 82 -15.30 21.36 4.84
CA MET A 82 -15.33 21.71 6.27
C MET A 82 -14.15 22.59 6.68
N LEU A 83 -12.95 22.33 6.16
CA LEU A 83 -11.77 23.14 6.45
C LEU A 83 -11.86 24.56 5.86
N LEU A 84 -12.54 24.73 4.71
CA LEU A 84 -12.85 26.07 4.16
C LEU A 84 -13.81 26.88 5.06
N GLU A 85 -14.58 26.23 5.93
CA GLU A 85 -15.48 26.84 6.91
C GLU A 85 -14.87 26.96 8.31
N ASP A 86 -13.62 26.49 8.49
CA ASP A 86 -12.97 26.49 9.80
C ASP A 86 -12.67 27.91 10.28
N LYS A 87 -13.15 28.23 11.47
CA LYS A 87 -12.97 29.55 12.11
C LYS A 87 -11.51 29.88 12.37
N MET A 88 -10.66 28.91 12.69
CA MET A 88 -9.23 29.18 12.90
C MET A 88 -8.55 29.66 11.63
N LEU A 89 -8.90 29.10 10.49
CA LEU A 89 -8.38 29.52 9.19
C LEU A 89 -8.93 30.89 8.79
N ILE A 90 -10.26 31.07 8.86
CA ILE A 90 -10.94 32.29 8.42
C ILE A 90 -10.61 33.46 9.34
N ASP A 91 -10.94 33.34 10.63
CA ASP A 91 -10.79 34.42 11.60
C ASP A 91 -9.32 34.73 11.84
N GLY A 92 -8.45 33.71 11.84
CA GLY A 92 -7.00 33.85 11.94
C GLY A 92 -6.40 34.67 10.80
N THR A 93 -6.85 34.45 9.56
CA THR A 93 -6.41 35.20 8.38
C THR A 93 -6.96 36.62 8.40
N VAL A 94 -8.26 36.79 8.67
CA VAL A 94 -8.87 38.13 8.75
C VAL A 94 -8.24 38.97 9.86
N LYS A 95 -7.90 38.37 11.00
CA LYS A 95 -7.19 39.05 12.08
C LYS A 95 -5.84 39.56 11.63
N ARG A 96 -5.03 38.77 10.92
CA ARG A 96 -3.72 39.18 10.41
C ARG A 96 -3.81 40.26 9.34
N ILE A 97 -4.81 40.20 8.45
CA ILE A 97 -5.06 41.30 7.49
C ILE A 97 -5.31 42.61 8.25
N LYS A 98 -6.14 42.60 9.29
CA LYS A 98 -6.53 43.79 10.06
C LYS A 98 -5.43 44.30 10.97
N GLU A 99 -4.80 43.43 11.76
CA GLU A 99 -3.85 43.84 12.82
C GLU A 99 -2.42 43.96 12.31
N SER A 100 -1.97 42.99 11.45
CA SER A 100 -0.60 43.02 10.90
C SER A 100 -0.52 43.81 9.59
N ARG A 101 -1.65 44.24 9.03
CA ARG A 101 -1.76 45.00 7.76
C ARG A 101 -1.07 44.25 6.62
N LEU A 102 -1.26 42.93 6.55
CA LEU A 102 -0.75 42.09 5.47
C LEU A 102 -1.80 41.93 4.37
N ASN A 103 -1.35 41.79 3.12
CA ASN A 103 -2.21 41.38 2.02
C ASN A 103 -2.79 39.99 2.31
N ALA A 104 -3.89 39.63 1.67
CA ALA A 104 -4.62 38.37 1.92
C ALA A 104 -3.73 37.12 1.78
N GLU A 105 -2.83 37.09 0.81
CA GLU A 105 -1.91 35.98 0.57
C GLU A 105 -0.90 35.82 1.71
N GLY A 106 -0.26 36.92 2.15
CA GLY A 106 0.69 36.91 3.27
C GLY A 106 0.03 36.50 4.57
N ALA A 107 -1.16 37.04 4.86
CA ALA A 107 -1.94 36.73 6.04
C ALA A 107 -2.37 35.26 6.07
N LEU A 108 -2.80 34.71 4.94
CA LEU A 108 -3.18 33.30 4.82
C LEU A 108 -1.98 32.38 5.03
N LYS A 109 -0.84 32.69 4.40
CA LYS A 109 0.39 31.90 4.55
C LYS A 109 0.85 31.83 6.00
N GLU A 110 0.85 32.96 6.71
CA GLU A 110 1.18 32.99 8.14
C GLU A 110 0.16 32.25 9.00
N THR A 111 -1.12 32.26 8.61
CA THR A 111 -2.17 31.52 9.33
C THR A 111 -1.97 30.02 9.17
N ILE A 112 -1.71 29.54 7.95
CA ILE A 112 -1.44 28.13 7.67
C ILE A 112 -0.19 27.66 8.43
N ALA A 113 0.89 28.45 8.41
CA ALA A 113 2.11 28.15 9.16
C ALA A 113 1.85 28.07 10.68
N ALA A 114 1.06 28.99 11.24
CA ALA A 114 0.70 28.98 12.65
C ALA A 114 -0.22 27.80 13.04
N ILE A 115 -1.11 27.38 12.14
CA ILE A 115 -1.92 26.16 12.31
C ILE A 115 -1.00 24.94 12.22
N GLY A 116 -0.10 24.89 11.23
CA GLY A 116 0.87 23.81 11.05
C GLY A 116 1.76 23.59 12.28
N LEU A 117 2.29 24.68 12.86
CA LEU A 117 3.08 24.61 14.10
C LEU A 117 2.28 24.04 15.28
N LYS A 118 0.98 24.29 15.36
CA LYS A 118 0.12 23.67 16.40
C LYS A 118 -0.02 22.16 16.15
N PHE A 119 -0.11 21.72 14.91
CA PHE A 119 -0.14 20.31 14.59
C PHE A 119 1.23 19.63 14.82
N ASP A 120 2.34 20.32 14.60
CA ASP A 120 3.69 19.80 14.85
C ASP A 120 3.98 19.58 16.35
N THR A 121 3.28 20.30 17.24
CA THR A 121 3.35 20.08 18.70
C THR A 121 2.52 18.88 19.18
N ILE A 122 1.68 18.33 18.30
CA ILE A 122 0.83 17.18 18.59
C ILE A 122 1.48 15.96 17.90
N GLU A 123 1.94 15.00 18.68
CA GLU A 123 2.65 13.81 18.21
C GLU A 123 1.73 12.74 17.59
N ASP A 124 0.56 13.11 17.07
CA ASP A 124 -0.44 12.24 16.47
C ASP A 124 -0.34 12.26 14.94
N GLU A 125 -0.12 11.10 14.32
CA GLU A 125 0.02 10.92 12.87
C GLU A 125 -1.26 11.31 12.10
N TYR A 126 -2.43 11.07 12.67
CA TYR A 126 -3.73 11.52 12.13
C TYR A 126 -3.83 13.05 12.05
N LEU A 127 -3.27 13.75 13.03
CA LEU A 127 -3.23 15.21 13.03
C LEU A 127 -2.15 15.76 12.10
N ARG A 128 -1.10 14.98 11.79
CA ARG A 128 -0.14 15.32 10.72
C ARG A 128 -0.76 15.21 9.33
N GLU A 129 -1.62 14.24 9.09
CA GLU A 129 -2.41 14.17 7.84
C GLU A 129 -3.35 15.39 7.71
N ARG A 130 -3.98 15.81 8.81
CA ARG A 130 -4.78 17.04 8.85
C ARG A 130 -3.97 18.31 8.53
N LYS A 131 -2.69 18.36 8.90
CA LYS A 131 -1.79 19.44 8.48
C LYS A 131 -1.71 19.53 6.95
N ARG A 132 -1.55 18.38 6.28
CA ARG A 132 -1.53 18.31 4.81
C ARG A 132 -2.84 18.80 4.19
N ASP A 133 -3.99 18.41 4.77
CA ASP A 133 -5.30 18.86 4.30
C ASP A 133 -5.44 20.38 4.43
N VAL A 134 -5.00 20.96 5.55
CA VAL A 134 -5.01 22.42 5.76
C VAL A 134 -4.07 23.12 4.78
N GLU A 135 -2.88 22.57 4.52
CA GLU A 135 -1.93 23.09 3.53
C GLU A 135 -2.54 23.05 2.12
N GLN A 136 -3.19 21.95 1.73
CA GLN A 136 -3.84 21.80 0.42
C GLN A 136 -5.02 22.77 0.24
N VAL A 137 -5.86 22.92 1.27
CA VAL A 137 -6.98 23.87 1.25
C VAL A 137 -6.45 25.30 1.18
N GLY A 138 -5.42 25.61 1.96
CA GLY A 138 -4.78 26.93 1.95
C GLY A 138 -4.16 27.24 0.59
N GLU A 139 -3.51 26.28 -0.04
CA GLU A 139 -2.93 26.44 -1.37
C GLU A 139 -4.00 26.68 -2.44
N ARG A 140 -5.16 26.03 -2.35
CA ARG A 140 -6.32 26.30 -3.22
C ARG A 140 -6.81 27.75 -3.09
N ILE A 141 -6.96 28.24 -1.85
CA ILE A 141 -7.37 29.62 -1.60
C ILE A 141 -6.33 30.60 -2.15
N LEU A 142 -5.02 30.32 -1.93
CA LEU A 142 -3.93 31.16 -2.46
C LEU A 142 -3.96 31.26 -3.98
N ARG A 143 -4.20 30.18 -4.69
CA ARG A 143 -4.33 30.17 -6.16
C ARG A 143 -5.50 31.02 -6.64
N ASN A 144 -6.64 30.88 -5.98
CA ASN A 144 -7.81 31.71 -6.30
C ASN A 144 -7.56 33.20 -6.01
N LEU A 145 -6.78 33.53 -4.96
CA LEU A 145 -6.36 34.91 -4.66
C LEU A 145 -5.46 35.53 -5.75
N VAL A 146 -4.54 34.72 -6.30
CA VAL A 146 -3.56 35.19 -7.31
C VAL A 146 -4.16 35.15 -8.72
N GLY A 147 -5.34 34.56 -8.90
CA GLY A 147 -6.03 34.46 -10.20
C GLY A 147 -5.39 33.46 -11.18
N HIS A 148 -4.52 32.55 -10.69
CA HIS A 148 -3.99 31.47 -11.50
C HIS A 148 -5.08 30.44 -11.79
N LYS A 149 -5.36 30.19 -13.06
CA LYS A 149 -6.18 29.05 -13.48
C LYS A 149 -5.52 27.77 -12.98
N GLN A 150 -6.26 26.97 -12.24
CA GLN A 150 -5.81 25.67 -11.80
C GLN A 150 -5.63 24.78 -13.04
N GLU A 151 -4.39 24.40 -13.35
CA GLU A 151 -4.15 23.31 -14.29
C GLU A 151 -4.75 22.05 -13.68
N SER A 152 -5.68 21.44 -14.39
CA SER A 152 -6.40 20.26 -13.94
C SER A 152 -6.03 19.08 -14.82
N LEU A 153 -5.87 17.92 -14.21
CA LEU A 153 -5.70 16.68 -14.97
C LEU A 153 -6.91 16.36 -15.85
N SER A 154 -8.03 17.08 -15.68
CA SER A 154 -9.18 17.03 -16.61
C SER A 154 -8.91 17.74 -17.93
N ASP A 155 -7.94 18.63 -18.00
CA ASP A 155 -7.67 19.47 -19.18
C ASP A 155 -6.68 18.82 -20.17
N ILE A 156 -6.17 17.64 -19.81
CA ILE A 156 -5.27 16.85 -20.66
C ILE A 156 -6.03 16.37 -21.90
N LYS A 157 -5.60 16.84 -23.07
CA LYS A 157 -6.21 16.51 -24.36
C LYS A 157 -5.53 15.34 -25.06
N GLU A 158 -4.23 15.21 -24.88
CA GLU A 158 -3.38 14.19 -25.51
C GLU A 158 -2.80 13.26 -24.44
N GLU A 159 -2.34 12.09 -24.85
CA GLU A 159 -1.66 11.16 -23.93
C GLU A 159 -0.37 11.77 -23.42
N ALA A 160 -0.16 11.74 -22.09
CA ALA A 160 0.99 12.39 -21.45
C ALA A 160 1.50 11.63 -20.21
N VAL A 161 2.78 11.79 -19.94
CA VAL A 161 3.41 11.44 -18.66
C VAL A 161 3.23 12.62 -17.70
N ILE A 162 2.62 12.38 -16.55
CA ILE A 162 2.37 13.43 -15.56
C ILE A 162 3.62 13.64 -14.72
N ILE A 163 4.13 14.86 -14.76
CA ILE A 163 5.25 15.31 -13.93
C ILE A 163 4.70 16.25 -12.86
N ALA A 164 4.93 15.96 -11.58
CA ALA A 164 4.43 16.77 -10.47
C ALA A 164 5.40 16.77 -9.30
N HIS A 165 5.26 17.73 -8.39
CA HIS A 165 5.98 17.67 -7.11
C HIS A 165 5.42 16.52 -6.25
N ASP A 166 4.10 16.43 -6.15
CA ASP A 166 3.32 15.34 -5.54
C ASP A 166 1.91 15.35 -6.13
N ILE A 167 1.22 14.20 -6.10
CA ILE A 167 -0.15 14.07 -6.62
C ILE A 167 -1.11 13.92 -5.43
N ALA A 168 -1.98 14.91 -5.27
CA ALA A 168 -2.99 14.85 -4.21
C ALA A 168 -4.13 13.88 -4.55
N PRO A 169 -4.77 13.27 -3.54
CA PRO A 169 -5.94 12.41 -3.75
C PRO A 169 -7.07 13.09 -4.55
N THR A 170 -7.24 14.41 -4.41
CA THR A 170 -8.22 15.19 -5.17
C THR A 170 -7.90 15.27 -6.67
N ASP A 171 -6.63 15.13 -7.07
CA ASP A 171 -6.24 15.16 -8.48
C ASP A 171 -6.61 13.88 -9.19
N THR A 172 -6.54 12.77 -8.44
CA THR A 172 -6.91 11.44 -8.96
C THR A 172 -8.37 11.37 -9.37
N LEU A 173 -9.21 12.19 -8.74
CA LEU A 173 -10.64 12.29 -9.04
C LEU A 173 -10.90 12.95 -10.40
N MET A 174 -10.00 13.82 -10.84
CA MET A 174 -10.13 14.59 -12.09
C MET A 174 -9.41 13.94 -13.27
N MET A 175 -8.73 12.83 -13.05
CA MET A 175 -7.91 12.19 -14.07
C MET A 175 -8.74 11.57 -15.19
N ARG A 176 -8.36 11.88 -16.41
CA ARG A 176 -8.74 11.10 -17.59
C ARG A 176 -7.78 9.92 -17.72
N LYS A 177 -8.16 8.79 -17.14
CA LYS A 177 -7.34 7.56 -17.13
C LYS A 177 -6.88 7.12 -18.51
N ASP A 178 -7.70 7.40 -19.52
CA ASP A 178 -7.44 7.12 -20.93
C ASP A 178 -6.34 8.01 -21.56
N LYS A 179 -5.86 9.03 -20.84
CA LYS A 179 -4.89 10.01 -21.33
C LYS A 179 -3.59 10.05 -20.52
N ILE A 180 -3.49 9.25 -19.47
CA ILE A 180 -2.30 9.23 -18.62
C ILE A 180 -1.47 8.02 -18.96
N LEU A 181 -0.21 8.25 -19.35
CA LEU A 181 0.74 7.20 -19.66
C LEU A 181 1.52 6.74 -18.42
N GLY A 182 1.71 7.61 -17.44
CA GLY A 182 2.44 7.30 -16.20
C GLY A 182 2.67 8.52 -15.33
N PHE A 183 3.34 8.32 -14.19
CA PHE A 183 3.58 9.37 -13.18
C PHE A 183 5.06 9.46 -12.83
N ALA A 184 5.57 10.69 -12.72
CA ALA A 184 6.88 10.97 -12.17
C ALA A 184 6.79 12.14 -11.17
N THR A 185 7.26 11.95 -9.91
CA THR A 185 7.13 12.96 -8.87
C THR A 185 8.44 13.25 -8.16
N ASP A 186 8.65 14.55 -7.80
CA ASP A 186 9.80 14.97 -6.99
C ASP A 186 9.79 14.30 -5.63
N ALA A 187 8.66 14.35 -4.95
CA ALA A 187 8.45 13.74 -3.64
C ALA A 187 7.82 12.34 -3.76
N GLY A 188 7.90 11.57 -2.68
CA GLY A 188 7.20 10.30 -2.57
C GLY A 188 8.09 9.14 -2.14
N SER A 189 7.44 8.07 -1.69
CA SER A 189 8.03 6.78 -1.31
C SER A 189 7.24 5.64 -1.96
N ARG A 190 7.68 4.40 -1.76
CA ARG A 190 6.91 3.21 -2.23
C ARG A 190 5.48 3.16 -1.68
N THR A 191 5.23 3.79 -0.55
CA THR A 191 3.93 3.85 0.14
C THR A 191 3.19 5.17 -0.04
N SER A 192 3.72 6.11 -0.84
CA SER A 192 3.05 7.39 -1.11
C SER A 192 1.74 7.21 -1.89
N HIS A 193 0.83 8.16 -1.76
CA HIS A 193 -0.44 8.15 -2.49
C HIS A 193 -0.26 8.00 -4.00
N THR A 194 0.72 8.67 -4.57
CA THR A 194 1.06 8.56 -6.01
C THR A 194 1.47 7.13 -6.37
N ALA A 195 2.28 6.47 -5.54
CA ALA A 195 2.72 5.10 -5.78
C ALA A 195 1.56 4.10 -5.67
N ILE A 196 0.69 4.25 -4.67
CA ILE A 196 -0.50 3.43 -4.50
C ILE A 196 -1.45 3.61 -5.70
N LEU A 197 -1.70 4.85 -6.10
CA LEU A 197 -2.52 5.18 -7.25
C LEU A 197 -2.00 4.55 -8.54
N ALA A 198 -0.70 4.72 -8.83
CA ALA A 198 -0.09 4.20 -10.04
C ALA A 198 -0.26 2.67 -10.13
N ARG A 199 -0.01 1.96 -9.03
CA ARG A 199 -0.23 0.51 -8.95
C ARG A 199 -1.71 0.13 -9.14
N SER A 200 -2.63 0.86 -8.55
CA SER A 200 -4.06 0.57 -8.69
C SER A 200 -4.59 0.80 -10.10
N LEU A 201 -3.95 1.69 -10.86
CA LEU A 201 -4.28 2.00 -12.26
C LEU A 201 -3.47 1.15 -13.26
N GLY A 202 -2.47 0.40 -12.80
CA GLY A 202 -1.55 -0.33 -13.69
C GLY A 202 -0.69 0.60 -14.56
N LEU A 203 -0.40 1.83 -14.08
CA LEU A 203 0.37 2.81 -14.84
C LEU A 203 1.82 2.88 -14.31
N PRO A 204 2.83 2.95 -15.20
CA PRO A 204 4.22 3.14 -14.79
C PRO A 204 4.42 4.36 -13.92
N ALA A 205 5.26 4.24 -12.87
CA ALA A 205 5.54 5.38 -12.02
C ALA A 205 6.92 5.31 -11.35
N ALA A 206 7.57 6.49 -11.26
CA ALA A 206 8.77 6.75 -10.48
C ALA A 206 8.53 7.93 -9.54
N VAL A 207 8.89 7.79 -8.27
CA VAL A 207 8.70 8.82 -7.24
C VAL A 207 10.02 9.14 -6.53
N GLY A 208 10.09 10.26 -5.81
CA GLY A 208 11.32 10.65 -5.12
C GLY A 208 12.42 11.10 -6.08
N LEU A 209 12.07 11.75 -7.19
CA LEU A 209 13.01 12.25 -8.20
C LEU A 209 13.63 13.61 -7.83
N GLU A 210 13.29 14.14 -6.66
CA GLU A 210 13.79 15.36 -6.01
C GLU A 210 13.44 16.66 -6.72
N ASN A 211 13.84 16.86 -7.98
CA ASN A 211 13.75 18.14 -8.69
C ASN A 211 13.40 18.02 -10.18
N ILE A 212 12.71 16.97 -10.58
CA ILE A 212 12.33 16.77 -11.99
C ILE A 212 11.39 17.86 -12.49
N THR A 213 10.54 18.42 -11.61
CA THR A 213 9.62 19.52 -11.98
C THR A 213 10.33 20.80 -12.38
N GLU A 214 11.57 21.02 -11.93
CA GLU A 214 12.38 22.19 -12.32
C GLU A 214 12.99 22.04 -13.71
N ALA A 215 13.15 20.81 -14.16
CA ALA A 215 13.90 20.49 -15.35
C ALA A 215 13.02 20.23 -16.59
N VAL A 216 11.72 19.97 -16.38
CA VAL A 216 10.77 19.56 -17.43
C VAL A 216 9.76 20.68 -17.71
N LYS A 217 9.39 20.83 -18.97
CA LYS A 217 8.28 21.69 -19.41
C LYS A 217 7.20 20.82 -20.07
N THR A 218 5.96 21.27 -19.98
CA THR A 218 4.86 20.64 -20.72
C THR A 218 5.18 20.58 -22.20
N GLY A 219 5.12 19.39 -22.77
CA GLY A 219 5.44 19.10 -24.17
C GLY A 219 6.83 18.50 -24.42
N ASP A 220 7.75 18.54 -23.45
CA ASP A 220 9.05 17.88 -23.56
C ASP A 220 8.87 16.37 -23.74
N VAL A 221 9.77 15.74 -24.51
CA VAL A 221 9.78 14.28 -24.67
C VAL A 221 10.43 13.66 -23.44
N VAL A 222 9.73 12.71 -22.83
CA VAL A 222 10.23 12.01 -21.65
C VAL A 222 10.09 10.51 -21.81
N ILE A 223 11.07 9.79 -21.28
CA ILE A 223 11.03 8.35 -21.05
C ILE A 223 10.83 8.13 -19.56
N LEU A 224 9.81 7.38 -19.18
CA LEU A 224 9.59 6.92 -17.82
C LEU A 224 9.78 5.41 -17.76
N ASP A 225 10.83 5.00 -17.07
CA ASP A 225 11.14 3.62 -16.76
C ASP A 225 10.77 3.36 -15.29
N GLY A 226 9.55 2.90 -15.09
CA GLY A 226 9.01 2.53 -13.77
C GLY A 226 9.58 1.22 -13.24
N ILE A 227 10.31 0.43 -14.06
CA ILE A 227 10.98 -0.80 -13.65
C ILE A 227 12.24 -0.46 -12.86
N HIS A 228 13.01 0.53 -13.34
CA HIS A 228 14.26 0.94 -12.72
C HIS A 228 14.15 2.26 -11.94
N GLY A 229 12.97 2.89 -11.90
CA GLY A 229 12.78 4.19 -11.25
C GLY A 229 13.51 5.34 -11.94
N VAL A 230 13.64 5.27 -13.25
CA VAL A 230 14.40 6.26 -14.05
C VAL A 230 13.47 7.11 -14.90
N VAL A 231 13.76 8.41 -14.95
CA VAL A 231 13.10 9.33 -15.90
C VAL A 231 14.18 10.04 -16.71
N ILE A 232 14.04 10.01 -18.03
CA ILE A 232 14.96 10.65 -18.97
C ILE A 232 14.21 11.77 -19.68
N VAL A 233 14.77 12.96 -19.63
CA VAL A 233 14.20 14.18 -20.24
C VAL A 233 15.04 14.55 -21.46
N ASP A 234 14.36 14.84 -22.56
CA ASP A 234 14.98 15.12 -23.86
C ASP A 234 16.03 14.07 -24.25
N PRO A 235 15.62 12.78 -24.35
CA PRO A 235 16.53 11.67 -24.70
C PRO A 235 17.22 11.92 -26.03
N ASP A 236 18.49 11.53 -26.15
CA ASP A 236 19.16 11.50 -27.44
C ASP A 236 18.61 10.35 -28.33
N GLU A 237 19.02 10.34 -29.59
CA GLU A 237 18.49 9.38 -30.55
C GLU A 237 18.84 7.91 -30.19
N GLU A 238 20.03 7.68 -29.66
CA GLU A 238 20.49 6.34 -29.24
C GLU A 238 19.67 5.83 -28.04
N THR A 239 19.55 6.64 -27.00
CA THR A 239 18.73 6.35 -25.81
C THR A 239 17.26 6.14 -26.18
N PHE A 240 16.71 7.01 -27.04
CA PHE A 240 15.34 6.89 -27.50
C PHE A 240 15.07 5.57 -28.22
N LEU A 241 15.95 5.18 -29.14
CA LEU A 241 15.84 3.92 -29.89
C LEU A 241 16.02 2.68 -29.00
N ASP A 242 16.91 2.74 -27.99
CA ASP A 242 17.09 1.66 -27.03
C ASP A 242 15.82 1.48 -26.19
N TYR A 243 15.27 2.57 -25.65
CA TYR A 243 14.04 2.50 -24.85
C TYR A 243 12.80 2.15 -25.68
N LEU A 244 12.74 2.46 -26.94
CA LEU A 244 11.70 1.93 -27.85
C LEU A 244 11.75 0.41 -27.96
N LYS A 245 12.95 -0.18 -28.02
CA LYS A 245 13.13 -1.65 -28.04
C LYS A 245 12.70 -2.24 -26.70
N LYS A 246 13.15 -1.65 -25.57
CA LYS A 246 12.75 -2.06 -24.20
C LYS A 246 11.24 -2.00 -24.02
N GLN A 247 10.60 -0.91 -24.45
CA GLN A 247 9.14 -0.76 -24.34
C GLN A 247 8.38 -1.82 -25.15
N ARG A 248 8.81 -2.09 -26.38
CA ARG A 248 8.18 -3.13 -27.23
C ARG A 248 8.33 -4.50 -26.59
N ARG A 249 9.51 -4.79 -26.04
CA ARG A 249 9.80 -6.05 -25.36
C ARG A 249 8.92 -6.20 -24.12
N TYR A 250 8.82 -5.14 -23.31
CA TYR A 250 7.95 -5.11 -22.12
C TYR A 250 6.48 -5.33 -22.49
N LYS A 251 5.96 -4.65 -23.52
CA LYS A 251 4.59 -4.87 -24.01
C LYS A 251 4.34 -6.29 -24.51
N TYR A 252 5.29 -6.87 -25.21
CA TYR A 252 5.20 -8.26 -25.62
C TYR A 252 5.12 -9.19 -24.40
N PHE A 253 5.96 -8.94 -23.43
CA PHE A 253 5.95 -9.69 -22.19
C PHE A 253 4.63 -9.55 -21.39
N GLU A 254 4.07 -8.36 -21.29
CA GLU A 254 2.74 -8.17 -20.71
C GLU A 254 1.67 -9.01 -21.43
N GLN A 255 1.72 -9.08 -22.76
CA GLN A 255 0.80 -9.93 -23.53
C GLN A 255 1.01 -11.43 -23.25
N GLU A 256 2.24 -11.86 -23.03
CA GLU A 256 2.53 -13.24 -22.63
C GLU A 256 1.99 -13.52 -21.22
N LEU A 257 2.15 -12.59 -20.28
CA LEU A 257 1.56 -12.70 -18.93
C LEU A 257 0.03 -12.79 -18.98
N GLU A 258 -0.63 -12.02 -19.86
CA GLU A 258 -2.08 -12.11 -20.05
C GLU A 258 -2.52 -13.53 -20.43
N LYS A 259 -1.79 -14.22 -21.30
CA LYS A 259 -2.10 -15.60 -21.69
C LYS A 259 -1.99 -16.60 -20.53
N LEU A 260 -1.17 -16.27 -19.51
CA LEU A 260 -0.99 -17.13 -18.34
C LEU A 260 -2.10 -17.00 -17.31
N LYS A 261 -2.92 -15.97 -17.36
CA LYS A 261 -3.93 -15.68 -16.32
C LYS A 261 -4.89 -16.85 -16.09
N THR A 262 -5.32 -17.50 -17.15
CA THR A 262 -6.28 -18.62 -17.11
C THR A 262 -5.64 -19.98 -16.86
N LEU A 263 -4.31 -20.08 -16.93
CA LEU A 263 -3.60 -21.32 -16.73
C LEU A 263 -3.33 -21.59 -15.25
N SER A 264 -3.24 -22.88 -14.87
CA SER A 264 -2.78 -23.27 -13.56
C SER A 264 -1.34 -22.82 -13.34
N ALA A 265 -1.01 -22.38 -12.13
CA ALA A 265 0.37 -22.14 -11.71
C ALA A 265 1.00 -23.50 -11.34
N GLU A 266 1.53 -24.16 -12.36
CA GLU A 266 2.07 -25.52 -12.30
C GLU A 266 3.50 -25.51 -12.82
N THR A 267 4.42 -26.15 -12.09
CA THR A 267 5.81 -26.28 -12.51
C THR A 267 5.92 -27.21 -13.72
N LEU A 268 7.08 -27.17 -14.41
CA LEU A 268 7.33 -28.02 -15.58
C LEU A 268 7.24 -29.53 -15.29
N ASP A 269 7.37 -29.93 -14.04
CA ASP A 269 7.29 -31.29 -13.54
C ASP A 269 5.98 -31.61 -12.78
N GLY A 270 4.95 -30.75 -12.96
CA GLY A 270 3.58 -31.04 -12.57
C GLY A 270 3.18 -30.69 -11.13
N HIS A 271 3.99 -29.88 -10.40
CA HIS A 271 3.62 -29.43 -9.06
C HIS A 271 2.75 -28.17 -9.15
N VAL A 272 1.55 -28.24 -8.57
CA VAL A 272 0.61 -27.11 -8.56
C VAL A 272 0.88 -26.23 -7.34
N ILE A 273 1.05 -24.94 -7.59
CA ILE A 273 1.28 -23.90 -6.58
C ILE A 273 0.05 -22.99 -6.53
N LYS A 274 -0.45 -22.69 -5.34
CA LYS A 274 -1.54 -21.75 -5.19
C LYS A 274 -1.00 -20.33 -5.13
N LEU A 275 -1.34 -19.52 -6.13
CA LEU A 275 -1.07 -18.08 -6.14
C LEU A 275 -2.32 -17.34 -5.69
N GLN A 276 -2.20 -16.58 -4.61
CA GLN A 276 -3.31 -15.94 -3.92
C GLN A 276 -3.07 -14.43 -3.82
N GLY A 277 -4.16 -13.67 -3.62
CA GLY A 277 -4.07 -12.23 -3.42
C GLY A 277 -4.01 -11.83 -1.94
N ASN A 278 -3.23 -10.79 -1.65
CA ASN A 278 -3.35 -9.98 -0.44
C ASN A 278 -4.32 -8.84 -0.72
N ILE A 279 -5.37 -8.71 0.06
CA ILE A 279 -6.39 -7.65 -0.10
C ILE A 279 -6.66 -6.91 1.21
N GLU A 280 -7.19 -5.70 1.08
CA GLU A 280 -7.64 -4.85 2.18
C GLU A 280 -9.14 -4.53 2.05
N LEU A 281 -9.68 -4.55 0.83
CA LEU A 281 -11.07 -4.23 0.53
C LEU A 281 -11.77 -5.39 -0.20
N PRO A 282 -13.08 -5.62 0.07
CA PRO A 282 -13.87 -6.65 -0.61
C PRO A 282 -13.98 -6.45 -2.14
N GLU A 283 -13.77 -5.23 -2.63
CA GLU A 283 -13.80 -4.89 -4.05
C GLU A 283 -12.60 -5.47 -4.81
N GLU A 284 -11.48 -5.71 -4.13
CA GLU A 284 -10.24 -6.21 -4.71
C GLU A 284 -10.29 -7.70 -5.07
N VAL A 285 -11.26 -8.45 -4.54
CA VAL A 285 -11.41 -9.89 -4.83
C VAL A 285 -11.51 -10.19 -6.33
N ALA A 286 -12.27 -9.39 -7.07
CA ALA A 286 -12.42 -9.56 -8.53
C ALA A 286 -11.07 -9.42 -9.25
N SER A 287 -10.27 -8.44 -8.84
CA SER A 287 -8.95 -8.20 -9.40
C SER A 287 -7.98 -9.37 -9.21
N VAL A 288 -8.07 -10.10 -8.08
CA VAL A 288 -7.25 -11.31 -7.87
C VAL A 288 -7.53 -12.36 -8.93
N ALA A 289 -8.80 -12.64 -9.24
CA ALA A 289 -9.19 -13.57 -10.28
C ALA A 289 -8.78 -13.09 -11.68
N GLU A 290 -8.97 -11.79 -11.97
CA GLU A 290 -8.57 -11.15 -13.23
C GLU A 290 -7.07 -11.26 -13.50
N HIS A 291 -6.23 -11.29 -12.46
CA HIS A 291 -4.78 -11.52 -12.56
C HIS A 291 -4.38 -13.00 -12.47
N GLY A 292 -5.36 -13.89 -12.42
CA GLY A 292 -5.13 -15.34 -12.43
C GLY A 292 -4.77 -15.94 -11.07
N GLY A 293 -5.10 -15.27 -9.98
CA GLY A 293 -5.00 -15.81 -8.62
C GLY A 293 -6.15 -16.75 -8.28
N VAL A 294 -5.93 -17.62 -7.29
CA VAL A 294 -6.89 -18.65 -6.83
C VAL A 294 -7.19 -18.49 -5.34
N GLY A 295 -7.96 -17.45 -5.01
CA GLY A 295 -8.37 -17.17 -3.63
C GLY A 295 -7.58 -16.05 -2.96
N ILE A 296 -7.89 -15.84 -1.69
CA ILE A 296 -7.35 -14.77 -0.85
C ILE A 296 -6.50 -15.40 0.25
N GLY A 297 -5.18 -15.27 0.16
CA GLY A 297 -4.27 -15.82 1.16
C GLY A 297 -4.04 -14.87 2.34
N LEU A 298 -4.41 -13.60 2.20
CA LEU A 298 -4.41 -12.63 3.29
C LEU A 298 -5.48 -11.55 3.06
N TYR A 299 -6.54 -11.56 3.87
CA TYR A 299 -7.43 -10.42 4.01
C TYR A 299 -7.05 -9.63 5.25
N ARG A 300 -6.50 -8.43 5.05
CA ARG A 300 -6.13 -7.48 6.11
C ARG A 300 -7.38 -6.78 6.59
N THR A 301 -7.69 -6.90 7.88
CA THR A 301 -8.94 -6.40 8.46
C THR A 301 -8.84 -5.01 9.06
N GLU A 302 -7.65 -4.43 9.08
CA GLU A 302 -7.33 -3.13 9.70
C GLU A 302 -8.17 -2.00 9.10
N PHE A 303 -8.46 -2.06 7.80
CA PHE A 303 -9.26 -1.05 7.11
C PHE A 303 -10.67 -0.87 7.72
N LEU A 304 -11.23 -1.93 8.31
CA LEU A 304 -12.52 -1.84 9.02
C LEU A 304 -12.44 -0.98 10.29
N PHE A 305 -11.26 -0.75 10.82
CA PHE A 305 -11.02 0.01 12.05
C PHE A 305 -10.51 1.44 11.78
N LEU A 306 -10.02 1.72 10.58
CA LEU A 306 -9.45 3.02 10.23
C LEU A 306 -10.54 4.06 9.91
N ASN A 307 -10.21 5.34 10.14
CA ASN A 307 -11.05 6.50 9.79
C ASN A 307 -12.49 6.46 10.38
N ARG A 308 -12.64 5.99 11.62
CA ARG A 308 -13.92 5.84 12.32
C ARG A 308 -13.87 6.48 13.70
N GLN A 309 -15.04 6.88 14.19
CA GLN A 309 -15.21 7.37 15.57
C GLN A 309 -15.70 6.27 16.52
N THR A 310 -16.18 5.14 16.00
CA THR A 310 -16.71 4.02 16.78
C THR A 310 -16.12 2.71 16.26
N LEU A 311 -15.91 1.75 17.15
CA LEU A 311 -15.46 0.41 16.79
C LEU A 311 -16.44 -0.28 15.83
N PRO A 312 -15.97 -1.15 14.93
CA PRO A 312 -16.83 -1.93 14.06
C PRO A 312 -17.75 -2.85 14.89
N THR A 313 -19.00 -2.93 14.48
CA THR A 313 -19.99 -3.85 15.06
C THR A 313 -19.81 -5.27 14.51
N GLU A 314 -20.37 -6.28 15.20
CA GLU A 314 -20.43 -7.66 14.70
C GLU A 314 -21.05 -7.74 13.29
N GLU A 315 -22.09 -6.94 13.02
CA GLU A 315 -22.78 -6.96 11.75
C GLU A 315 -21.94 -6.36 10.61
N GLU A 316 -21.17 -5.31 10.88
CA GLU A 316 -20.23 -4.75 9.91
C GLU A 316 -19.12 -5.75 9.57
N HIS A 317 -18.55 -6.41 10.57
CA HIS A 317 -17.58 -7.49 10.36
C HIS A 317 -18.18 -8.63 9.53
N TYR A 318 -19.36 -9.12 9.94
CA TYR A 318 -20.05 -10.20 9.23
C TYR A 318 -20.31 -9.85 7.76
N ASN A 319 -20.83 -8.65 7.47
CA ASN A 319 -21.16 -8.24 6.11
C ASN A 319 -19.90 -8.13 5.22
N ALA A 320 -18.80 -7.56 5.75
CA ALA A 320 -17.55 -7.46 5.03
C ALA A 320 -16.97 -8.85 4.70
N TYR A 321 -16.91 -9.74 5.68
CA TYR A 321 -16.34 -11.08 5.50
C TYR A 321 -17.21 -11.99 4.62
N ARG A 322 -18.54 -11.90 4.76
CA ARG A 322 -19.49 -12.56 3.88
C ARG A 322 -19.28 -12.18 2.43
N LEU A 323 -19.19 -10.87 2.15
CA LEU A 323 -19.03 -10.36 0.78
C LEU A 323 -17.74 -10.88 0.14
N VAL A 324 -16.63 -10.93 0.90
CA VAL A 324 -15.36 -11.49 0.41
C VAL A 324 -15.50 -13.00 0.17
N ALA A 325 -16.12 -13.74 1.09
CA ALA A 325 -16.31 -15.17 0.96
C ALA A 325 -17.17 -15.55 -0.26
N GLU A 326 -18.30 -14.84 -0.45
CA GLU A 326 -19.20 -15.03 -1.61
C GLU A 326 -18.49 -14.75 -2.94
N LYS A 327 -17.74 -13.64 -3.02
CA LYS A 327 -17.01 -13.26 -4.24
C LYS A 327 -15.82 -14.19 -4.56
N ALA A 328 -15.15 -14.70 -3.53
CA ALA A 328 -13.99 -15.58 -3.71
C ALA A 328 -14.39 -17.05 -3.97
N SER A 329 -15.63 -17.44 -3.70
CA SER A 329 -16.10 -18.82 -3.89
C SER A 329 -15.84 -19.32 -5.32
N PRO A 330 -15.34 -20.55 -5.50
CA PRO A 330 -15.17 -21.63 -4.49
C PRO A 330 -13.84 -21.62 -3.73
N TYR A 331 -13.00 -20.62 -3.94
CA TYR A 331 -11.66 -20.55 -3.37
C TYR A 331 -11.64 -20.15 -1.90
N GLU A 332 -10.52 -20.41 -1.24
CA GLU A 332 -10.32 -20.09 0.17
C GLU A 332 -10.07 -18.58 0.41
N VAL A 333 -10.48 -18.14 1.60
CA VAL A 333 -10.25 -16.79 2.11
C VAL A 333 -9.63 -16.89 3.49
N VAL A 334 -8.39 -16.44 3.64
CA VAL A 334 -7.69 -16.39 4.91
C VAL A 334 -7.87 -15.01 5.52
N ILE A 335 -8.67 -14.92 6.59
CA ILE A 335 -8.96 -13.68 7.29
C ILE A 335 -7.99 -13.53 8.46
N ARG A 336 -7.14 -12.51 8.41
CA ARG A 336 -6.28 -12.14 9.52
C ARG A 336 -7.08 -11.37 10.56
N THR A 337 -7.04 -11.81 11.82
CA THR A 337 -7.60 -11.00 12.91
C THR A 337 -6.80 -9.71 13.04
N LEU A 338 -7.36 -8.73 13.74
CA LEU A 338 -6.82 -7.38 13.83
C LEU A 338 -5.31 -7.35 14.12
N ASP A 339 -4.56 -6.67 13.25
CA ASP A 339 -3.12 -6.43 13.40
C ASP A 339 -2.83 -4.92 13.42
N VAL A 340 -3.20 -4.26 14.51
CA VAL A 340 -2.97 -2.83 14.71
C VAL A 340 -2.27 -2.62 16.05
N GLY A 341 -1.33 -1.70 16.08
CA GLY A 341 -0.71 -1.15 17.29
C GLY A 341 -1.33 0.18 17.68
N GLY A 342 -0.98 0.68 18.85
CA GLY A 342 -1.51 1.92 19.40
C GLY A 342 -1.28 3.19 18.58
N ASP A 343 -0.39 3.11 17.61
CA ASP A 343 0.00 4.18 16.69
C ASP A 343 -0.99 4.39 15.52
N LYS A 344 -1.86 3.41 15.23
CA LYS A 344 -2.67 3.39 14.00
C LYS A 344 -4.17 3.52 14.21
N ILE A 345 -4.69 3.35 15.42
CA ILE A 345 -6.13 3.50 15.69
C ILE A 345 -6.39 4.80 16.43
N GLY A 346 -7.01 5.76 15.77
CA GLY A 346 -7.39 7.07 16.31
C GLY A 346 -8.56 7.06 17.29
N PHE A 347 -8.74 6.01 18.11
CA PHE A 347 -9.78 6.00 19.14
C PHE A 347 -9.22 6.54 20.45
N PRO A 348 -9.63 7.74 20.90
CA PRO A 348 -9.17 8.32 22.16
C PRO A 348 -9.43 7.38 23.33
N GLY A 349 -8.40 7.10 24.14
CA GLY A 349 -8.51 6.31 25.37
C GLY A 349 -8.45 4.78 25.20
N ILE A 350 -8.25 4.24 24.00
CA ILE A 350 -8.08 2.80 23.78
C ILE A 350 -6.62 2.38 23.83
N PHE A 351 -5.73 3.22 23.31
CA PHE A 351 -4.29 2.99 23.32
C PHE A 351 -3.56 4.08 24.11
N GLU A 352 -2.55 3.68 24.85
CA GLU A 352 -1.55 4.59 25.41
C GLU A 352 -0.37 4.70 24.46
N LYS A 353 0.28 5.86 24.43
CA LYS A 353 1.47 6.06 23.60
C LYS A 353 2.61 5.19 24.13
N GLU A 354 3.10 4.32 23.28
CA GLU A 354 4.24 3.44 23.57
C GLU A 354 5.53 3.97 22.94
N ALA A 355 6.66 3.76 23.64
CA ALA A 355 7.97 4.16 23.11
C ALA A 355 8.38 3.32 21.87
N ASN A 356 7.94 2.06 21.81
CA ASN A 356 8.23 1.14 20.73
C ASN A 356 6.96 0.37 20.30
N PRO A 357 6.04 1.00 19.55
CA PRO A 357 4.75 0.39 19.19
C PRO A 357 4.87 -0.95 18.46
N ALA A 358 5.90 -1.12 17.63
CA ALA A 358 6.16 -2.37 16.92
C ALA A 358 6.46 -3.56 17.85
N LEU A 359 7.04 -3.30 19.03
CA LEU A 359 7.36 -4.32 20.05
C LEU A 359 6.35 -4.35 21.20
N GLY A 360 5.37 -3.47 21.19
CA GLY A 360 4.43 -3.24 22.26
C GLY A 360 3.12 -4.00 22.15
N LEU A 361 2.05 -3.31 22.58
CA LEU A 361 0.68 -3.83 22.61
C LEU A 361 0.04 -3.72 21.22
N ARG A 362 0.22 -4.73 20.39
CA ARG A 362 -0.36 -4.79 19.03
C ARG A 362 -0.95 -6.17 18.72
N ALA A 363 -1.76 -6.24 17.70
CA ALA A 363 -2.29 -7.45 17.12
C ALA A 363 -2.95 -8.37 18.17
N ILE A 364 -2.55 -9.65 18.23
CA ILE A 364 -3.15 -10.62 19.15
C ILE A 364 -2.97 -10.21 20.62
N ARG A 365 -1.86 -9.56 20.98
CA ARG A 365 -1.63 -9.07 22.34
C ARG A 365 -2.70 -8.06 22.75
N PHE A 366 -3.01 -7.12 21.86
CA PHE A 366 -4.09 -6.16 22.05
C PHE A 366 -5.46 -6.87 22.09
N CYS A 367 -5.71 -7.80 21.19
CA CYS A 367 -6.96 -8.56 21.13
C CYS A 367 -7.23 -9.33 22.43
N LEU A 368 -6.21 -9.93 23.02
CA LEU A 368 -6.33 -10.66 24.31
C LEU A 368 -6.51 -9.71 25.50
N GLN A 369 -5.95 -8.50 25.45
CA GLN A 369 -6.16 -7.48 26.49
C GLN A 369 -7.53 -6.78 26.36
N LYS A 370 -8.10 -6.70 25.16
CA LYS A 370 -9.41 -6.12 24.86
C LYS A 370 -10.36 -7.18 24.27
N PRO A 371 -10.77 -8.15 25.09
CA PRO A 371 -11.49 -9.34 24.61
C PRO A 371 -12.81 -9.01 23.91
N ASP A 372 -13.49 -7.90 24.28
CA ASP A 372 -14.75 -7.52 23.67
C ASP A 372 -14.58 -7.18 22.17
N ILE A 373 -13.49 -6.50 21.81
CA ILE A 373 -13.17 -6.16 20.41
C ILE A 373 -12.87 -7.46 19.65
N PHE A 374 -12.05 -8.33 20.22
CA PHE A 374 -11.66 -9.59 19.62
C PHE A 374 -12.85 -10.55 19.43
N ARG A 375 -13.71 -10.67 20.46
CA ARG A 375 -14.94 -11.49 20.38
C ARG A 375 -15.88 -10.98 19.30
N THR A 376 -16.09 -9.67 19.22
CA THR A 376 -16.91 -9.05 18.17
C THR A 376 -16.41 -9.40 16.78
N GLN A 377 -15.10 -9.33 16.54
CA GLN A 377 -14.48 -9.71 15.27
C GLN A 377 -14.64 -11.20 14.99
N LEU A 378 -14.32 -12.08 15.96
CA LEU A 378 -14.45 -13.53 15.81
C LEU A 378 -15.91 -13.97 15.54
N ARG A 379 -16.90 -13.34 16.19
CA ARG A 379 -18.31 -13.58 15.91
C ARG A 379 -18.66 -13.27 14.46
N GLY A 380 -18.20 -12.12 13.96
CA GLY A 380 -18.38 -11.73 12.56
C GLY A 380 -17.73 -12.73 11.59
N ILE A 381 -16.48 -13.16 11.86
CA ILE A 381 -15.79 -14.14 11.03
C ILE A 381 -16.53 -15.47 11.03
N LEU A 382 -16.84 -16.03 12.21
CA LEU A 382 -17.50 -17.33 12.32
C LEU A 382 -18.85 -17.34 11.60
N ARG A 383 -19.70 -16.33 11.79
CA ARG A 383 -20.97 -16.20 11.08
C ARG A 383 -20.79 -16.16 9.55
N ALA A 384 -19.72 -15.57 9.08
CA ALA A 384 -19.43 -15.50 7.64
C ALA A 384 -18.99 -16.85 7.04
N THR A 385 -18.54 -17.82 7.85
CA THR A 385 -18.02 -19.12 7.37
C THR A 385 -19.06 -19.98 6.64
N VAL A 386 -20.36 -19.69 6.77
CA VAL A 386 -21.42 -20.40 6.04
C VAL A 386 -21.55 -19.97 4.58
N HIS A 387 -20.86 -18.88 4.18
CA HIS A 387 -20.95 -18.29 2.85
C HIS A 387 -19.76 -18.63 1.94
N GLY A 388 -18.74 -19.35 2.46
CA GLY A 388 -17.57 -19.74 1.68
C GLY A 388 -16.49 -20.39 2.53
N ASN A 389 -15.36 -20.71 1.89
CA ASN A 389 -14.23 -21.37 2.55
C ASN A 389 -13.36 -20.36 3.29
N ILE A 390 -13.79 -19.95 4.49
CA ILE A 390 -13.06 -19.02 5.35
C ILE A 390 -12.14 -19.77 6.31
N LYS A 391 -10.91 -19.27 6.46
CA LYS A 391 -9.92 -19.67 7.46
C LYS A 391 -9.55 -18.49 8.33
N ILE A 392 -9.20 -18.74 9.59
CA ILE A 392 -8.79 -17.70 10.56
C ILE A 392 -7.27 -17.70 10.69
N LEU A 393 -6.64 -16.53 10.62
CA LEU A 393 -5.20 -16.34 10.78
C LEU A 393 -4.91 -15.39 11.94
N TYR A 394 -4.18 -15.88 12.94
CA TYR A 394 -3.78 -15.07 14.10
C TYR A 394 -2.39 -14.45 13.90
N PRO A 395 -2.27 -13.11 13.91
CA PRO A 395 -0.99 -12.40 13.80
C PRO A 395 -0.23 -12.36 15.12
N MET A 396 1.07 -12.12 15.07
CA MET A 396 1.93 -11.79 16.22
C MET A 396 1.98 -12.82 17.35
N ILE A 397 1.69 -14.08 17.08
CA ILE A 397 1.85 -15.17 18.06
C ILE A 397 3.34 -15.39 18.30
N SER A 398 3.78 -15.27 19.55
CA SER A 398 5.17 -15.47 19.94
C SER A 398 5.45 -16.85 20.56
N GLY A 399 4.39 -17.57 21.00
CA GLY A 399 4.51 -18.87 21.63
C GLY A 399 3.15 -19.53 21.97
N LEU A 400 3.24 -20.74 22.53
CA LEU A 400 2.06 -21.56 22.87
C LEU A 400 1.07 -20.88 23.83
N PRO A 401 1.49 -20.16 24.89
CA PRO A 401 0.52 -19.55 25.82
C PRO A 401 -0.45 -18.58 25.13
N GLU A 402 0.05 -17.72 24.24
CA GLU A 402 -0.79 -16.80 23.47
C GLU A 402 -1.73 -17.54 22.52
N LEU A 403 -1.24 -18.60 21.88
CA LEU A 403 -2.05 -19.42 20.99
C LEU A 403 -3.17 -20.15 21.75
N TYR A 404 -2.89 -20.71 22.90
CA TYR A 404 -3.90 -21.39 23.72
C TYR A 404 -4.97 -20.43 24.23
N GLU A 405 -4.56 -19.24 24.66
CA GLU A 405 -5.51 -18.21 25.10
C GLU A 405 -6.40 -17.75 23.95
N THR A 406 -5.83 -17.58 22.77
CA THR A 406 -6.56 -17.21 21.56
C THR A 406 -7.59 -18.30 21.17
N LYS A 407 -7.19 -19.57 21.21
CA LYS A 407 -8.09 -20.72 20.97
C LYS A 407 -9.20 -20.80 22.01
N ARG A 408 -8.90 -20.50 23.28
CA ARG A 408 -9.90 -20.47 24.36
C ARG A 408 -11.00 -19.44 24.07
N VAL A 409 -10.61 -18.21 23.69
CA VAL A 409 -11.58 -17.16 23.32
C VAL A 409 -12.43 -17.59 22.11
N LEU A 410 -11.83 -18.22 21.09
CA LEU A 410 -12.58 -18.72 19.94
C LEU A 410 -13.63 -19.76 20.34
N GLU A 411 -13.27 -20.71 21.20
CA GLU A 411 -14.21 -21.75 21.66
C GLU A 411 -15.34 -21.18 22.53
N GLU A 412 -15.08 -20.13 23.30
CA GLU A 412 -16.12 -19.39 24.02
C GLU A 412 -17.09 -18.72 23.04
N VAL A 413 -16.58 -18.05 22.02
CA VAL A 413 -17.40 -17.42 20.99
C VAL A 413 -18.24 -18.46 20.22
N LYS A 414 -17.69 -19.61 19.87
CA LYS A 414 -18.46 -20.72 19.28
C LYS A 414 -19.61 -21.17 20.20
N LYS A 415 -19.36 -21.31 21.51
CA LYS A 415 -20.41 -21.68 22.48
C LYS A 415 -21.53 -20.64 22.53
N GLU A 416 -21.19 -19.35 22.50
CA GLU A 416 -22.18 -18.26 22.47
C GLU A 416 -23.05 -18.32 21.20
N LEU A 417 -22.42 -18.36 20.02
CA LEU A 417 -23.14 -18.42 18.75
C LEU A 417 -24.06 -19.63 18.68
N ARG A 418 -23.60 -20.77 19.21
CA ARG A 418 -24.41 -21.99 19.30
C ARG A 418 -25.60 -21.81 20.22
N SER A 419 -25.44 -21.18 21.38
CA SER A 419 -26.53 -20.90 22.31
C SER A 419 -27.55 -19.91 21.75
N GLU A 420 -27.11 -19.00 20.86
CA GLU A 420 -27.95 -18.04 20.15
C GLU A 420 -28.62 -18.62 18.89
N GLY A 421 -28.31 -19.87 18.52
CA GLY A 421 -28.82 -20.50 17.30
C GLY A 421 -28.27 -19.89 16.01
N LYS A 422 -27.15 -19.19 16.06
CA LYS A 422 -26.49 -18.62 14.88
C LYS A 422 -25.63 -19.68 14.17
N ALA A 423 -25.85 -19.83 12.87
CA ALA A 423 -25.11 -20.80 12.06
C ALA A 423 -23.67 -20.36 11.80
N PHE A 424 -22.73 -21.29 11.88
CA PHE A 424 -21.32 -21.13 11.51
C PHE A 424 -20.69 -22.51 11.22
N ASN A 425 -19.48 -22.51 10.62
CA ASN A 425 -18.73 -23.74 10.40
C ASN A 425 -17.99 -24.12 11.69
N GLU A 426 -18.40 -25.22 12.32
CA GLU A 426 -17.78 -25.75 13.55
C GLU A 426 -16.30 -26.12 13.36
N HIS A 427 -15.92 -26.52 12.13
CA HIS A 427 -14.59 -27.01 11.77
C HIS A 427 -13.78 -25.97 11.00
N VAL A 428 -13.98 -24.67 11.29
CA VAL A 428 -13.19 -23.62 10.66
C VAL A 428 -11.70 -23.86 10.92
N GLU A 429 -10.90 -23.83 9.85
CA GLU A 429 -9.45 -23.98 9.96
C GLU A 429 -8.82 -22.76 10.61
N ILE A 430 -7.89 -23.02 11.53
CA ILE A 430 -7.16 -21.99 12.28
C ILE A 430 -5.68 -22.08 11.89
N GLY A 431 -5.11 -20.96 11.53
CA GLY A 431 -3.68 -20.80 11.31
C GLY A 431 -3.08 -19.69 12.15
N MET A 432 -1.79 -19.64 12.18
CA MET A 432 -1.05 -18.54 12.79
C MET A 432 -0.04 -17.93 11.81
N MET A 433 0.21 -16.63 11.98
CA MET A 433 1.25 -15.96 11.23
C MET A 433 2.60 -16.19 11.90
N ILE A 434 3.54 -16.75 11.15
CA ILE A 434 4.93 -16.89 11.60
C ILE A 434 5.66 -15.62 11.19
N GLU A 435 5.77 -14.69 12.11
CA GLU A 435 6.39 -13.38 11.90
C GLU A 435 7.25 -12.93 13.10
N ILE A 436 7.24 -13.71 14.18
CA ILE A 436 8.08 -13.49 15.35
C ILE A 436 9.18 -14.56 15.36
N PRO A 437 10.47 -14.19 15.52
CA PRO A 437 11.58 -15.16 15.53
C PRO A 437 11.44 -16.27 16.58
N SER A 438 10.88 -15.96 17.76
CA SER A 438 10.60 -16.99 18.78
C SER A 438 9.61 -18.04 18.30
N ALA A 439 8.53 -17.64 17.61
CA ALA A 439 7.57 -18.57 17.01
C ALA A 439 8.23 -19.43 15.91
N ALA A 440 9.04 -18.82 15.06
CA ALA A 440 9.79 -19.56 14.04
C ALA A 440 10.74 -20.60 14.67
N MET A 441 11.39 -20.27 15.80
CA MET A 441 12.28 -21.18 16.51
C MET A 441 11.58 -22.41 17.13
N ILE A 442 10.32 -22.26 17.57
CA ILE A 442 9.52 -23.34 18.18
C ILE A 442 8.38 -23.79 17.24
N SER A 443 8.54 -23.60 15.95
CA SER A 443 7.51 -23.91 14.95
C SER A 443 7.07 -25.39 14.96
N ASP A 444 7.94 -26.30 15.34
CA ASP A 444 7.64 -27.72 15.56
C ASP A 444 6.58 -27.95 16.64
N LEU A 445 6.63 -27.20 17.74
CA LEU A 445 5.61 -27.26 18.79
C LEU A 445 4.31 -26.62 18.37
N LEU A 446 4.39 -25.48 17.67
CA LEU A 446 3.23 -24.72 17.21
C LEU A 446 2.47 -25.41 16.07
N ALA A 447 3.17 -26.15 15.21
CA ALA A 447 2.59 -26.88 14.10
C ALA A 447 1.58 -27.97 14.52
N ALA A 448 1.74 -28.53 15.73
CA ALA A 448 0.80 -29.49 16.29
C ALA A 448 -0.55 -28.88 16.71
N GLU A 449 -0.62 -27.55 16.82
CA GLU A 449 -1.76 -26.83 17.40
C GLU A 449 -2.61 -26.08 16.37
N VAL A 450 -2.18 -26.04 15.09
CA VAL A 450 -2.85 -25.27 14.02
C VAL A 450 -2.99 -26.08 12.74
N ASN A 451 -3.86 -25.63 11.83
CA ASN A 451 -4.08 -26.29 10.55
C ASN A 451 -3.14 -25.80 9.44
N PHE A 452 -2.58 -24.60 9.59
CA PHE A 452 -1.65 -24.02 8.62
C PHE A 452 -0.76 -22.94 9.24
N PHE A 453 0.38 -22.73 8.61
CA PHE A 453 1.22 -21.56 8.82
C PHE A 453 1.11 -20.60 7.63
N SER A 454 1.08 -19.30 7.90
CA SER A 454 1.29 -18.24 6.92
C SER A 454 2.46 -17.37 7.37
N VAL A 455 3.55 -17.34 6.59
CA VAL A 455 4.75 -16.62 7.00
C VAL A 455 4.64 -15.16 6.59
N GLY A 456 4.74 -14.26 7.57
CA GLY A 456 4.74 -12.81 7.41
C GLY A 456 6.18 -12.29 7.38
N THR A 457 6.86 -12.35 6.22
CA THR A 457 8.29 -11.99 6.13
C THR A 457 8.57 -10.55 6.47
N ASN A 458 7.62 -9.64 6.28
CA ASN A 458 7.83 -8.22 6.56
C ASN A 458 8.23 -7.97 8.01
N ASP A 459 7.47 -8.52 8.95
CA ASP A 459 7.75 -8.41 10.38
C ASP A 459 8.82 -9.41 10.82
N LEU A 460 8.86 -10.63 10.24
CA LEU A 460 9.89 -11.62 10.56
C LEU A 460 11.31 -11.08 10.30
N ILE A 461 11.52 -10.43 9.15
CA ILE A 461 12.84 -9.83 8.82
C ILE A 461 13.14 -8.69 9.78
N GLN A 462 12.19 -7.79 9.99
CA GLN A 462 12.31 -6.64 10.89
C GLN A 462 12.74 -7.07 12.30
N TYR A 463 12.08 -8.07 12.88
CA TYR A 463 12.40 -8.56 14.22
C TYR A 463 13.64 -9.44 14.28
N THR A 464 13.95 -10.19 13.21
CA THR A 464 15.17 -11.00 13.16
C THR A 464 16.41 -10.14 13.11
N LEU A 465 16.38 -9.07 12.31
CA LEU A 465 17.51 -8.16 12.12
C LEU A 465 17.49 -6.98 13.11
N ALA A 466 16.44 -6.87 13.94
CA ALA A 466 16.23 -5.79 14.91
C ALA A 466 16.29 -4.39 14.28
N ILE A 467 15.62 -4.23 13.14
CA ILE A 467 15.55 -2.97 12.37
C ILE A 467 14.12 -2.52 12.20
N ASP A 468 13.93 -1.21 12.09
CA ASP A 468 12.67 -0.63 11.65
C ASP A 468 12.74 -0.34 10.15
N ARG A 469 11.96 -1.07 9.34
CA ARG A 469 11.94 -0.92 7.88
C ARG A 469 11.40 0.44 7.40
N GLN A 470 10.75 1.20 8.27
CA GLN A 470 10.25 2.55 7.97
C GLN A 470 11.27 3.63 8.31
N ASN A 471 12.32 3.30 9.06
CA ASN A 471 13.37 4.23 9.42
C ASN A 471 14.42 4.32 8.29
N GLU A 472 14.47 5.48 7.62
CA GLU A 472 15.35 5.75 6.48
C GLU A 472 16.84 5.48 6.76
N HIS A 473 17.26 5.60 8.03
CA HIS A 473 18.68 5.40 8.42
C HIS A 473 19.10 3.93 8.51
N VAL A 474 18.16 3.00 8.67
CA VAL A 474 18.46 1.56 8.84
C VAL A 474 17.70 0.67 7.84
N ALA A 475 16.78 1.20 7.06
CA ALA A 475 16.00 0.46 6.08
C ALA A 475 16.86 -0.29 5.04
N TYR A 476 18.08 0.21 4.76
CA TYR A 476 19.04 -0.46 3.88
C TYR A 476 19.52 -1.83 4.42
N MET A 477 19.35 -2.10 5.71
CA MET A 477 19.67 -3.39 6.34
C MET A 477 18.54 -4.41 6.21
N TYR A 478 17.39 -4.02 5.67
CA TYR A 478 16.26 -4.93 5.45
C TYR A 478 16.57 -5.87 4.27
N GLU A 479 17.08 -7.06 4.59
CA GLU A 479 17.59 -8.01 3.62
C GLU A 479 16.84 -9.35 3.70
N PRO A 480 15.91 -9.62 2.74
CA PRO A 480 15.14 -10.87 2.72
C PRO A 480 15.97 -12.15 2.61
N LEU A 481 17.13 -12.08 1.94
CA LEU A 481 18.04 -13.22 1.79
C LEU A 481 19.13 -13.27 2.86
N ASP A 482 18.94 -12.58 4.00
CA ASP A 482 19.86 -12.71 5.13
C ASP A 482 19.90 -14.17 5.61
N PRO A 483 21.09 -14.73 5.88
CA PRO A 483 21.25 -16.11 6.32
C PRO A 483 20.44 -16.47 7.58
N ALA A 484 20.21 -15.52 8.50
CA ALA A 484 19.38 -15.75 9.68
C ALA A 484 17.91 -15.91 9.29
N VAL A 485 17.41 -15.06 8.38
CA VAL A 485 16.04 -15.13 7.86
C VAL A 485 15.83 -16.44 7.11
N LEU A 486 16.72 -16.78 6.18
CA LEU A 486 16.63 -18.02 5.40
C LEU A 486 16.58 -19.27 6.28
N ARG A 487 17.41 -19.32 7.34
CA ARG A 487 17.41 -20.44 8.30
C ARG A 487 16.11 -20.53 9.09
N LEU A 488 15.51 -19.40 9.47
CA LEU A 488 14.20 -19.40 10.12
C LEU A 488 13.11 -19.91 9.16
N LEU A 489 13.13 -19.45 7.91
CA LEU A 489 12.17 -19.93 6.88
C LEU A 489 12.29 -21.44 6.67
N GLN A 490 13.51 -21.97 6.55
CA GLN A 490 13.72 -23.41 6.39
C GLN A 490 13.23 -24.19 7.60
N ARG A 491 13.52 -23.73 8.82
CA ARG A 491 13.02 -24.37 10.05
C ARG A 491 11.49 -24.42 10.10
N VAL A 492 10.82 -23.33 9.73
CA VAL A 492 9.36 -23.26 9.68
C VAL A 492 8.82 -24.23 8.62
N SER A 493 9.48 -24.30 7.47
CA SER A 493 9.10 -25.24 6.40
C SER A 493 9.24 -26.70 6.86
N ASP A 494 10.36 -27.05 7.46
CA ASP A 494 10.60 -28.41 7.96
C ASP A 494 9.54 -28.81 9.00
N ALA A 495 9.21 -27.90 9.93
CA ALA A 495 8.19 -28.13 10.95
C ALA A 495 6.79 -28.33 10.34
N ALA A 496 6.39 -27.50 9.37
CA ALA A 496 5.12 -27.62 8.70
C ALA A 496 4.99 -28.95 7.92
N HIS A 497 6.05 -29.34 7.21
CA HIS A 497 6.09 -30.62 6.48
C HIS A 497 6.02 -31.83 7.41
N GLN A 498 6.76 -31.82 8.52
CA GLN A 498 6.72 -32.91 9.51
C GLN A 498 5.34 -33.05 10.14
N ALA A 499 4.69 -31.93 10.46
CA ALA A 499 3.33 -31.90 10.99
C ALA A 499 2.24 -32.12 9.92
N ARG A 500 2.59 -32.13 8.63
CA ARG A 500 1.68 -32.23 7.48
C ARG A 500 0.61 -31.13 7.46
N ILE A 501 0.96 -29.93 7.87
CA ILE A 501 0.09 -28.76 7.78
C ILE A 501 0.45 -27.92 6.54
N THR A 502 -0.50 -27.11 6.08
CA THR A 502 -0.28 -26.20 4.94
C THR A 502 0.74 -25.13 5.31
N LEU A 503 1.69 -24.89 4.40
CA LEU A 503 2.67 -23.81 4.51
C LEU A 503 2.40 -22.73 3.45
N ALA A 504 2.11 -21.51 3.89
CA ALA A 504 1.86 -20.36 3.04
C ALA A 504 2.85 -19.23 3.33
N MET A 505 3.06 -18.37 2.34
CA MET A 505 3.79 -17.10 2.44
C MET A 505 2.85 -15.95 2.10
N CYS A 506 2.77 -14.91 2.94
CA CYS A 506 1.97 -13.71 2.66
C CYS A 506 2.76 -12.39 2.78
N GLY A 507 4.05 -12.48 3.09
CA GLY A 507 4.96 -11.34 3.05
C GLY A 507 5.34 -10.92 1.62
N GLU A 508 6.02 -9.79 1.50
CA GLU A 508 6.41 -9.22 0.21
C GLU A 508 7.32 -10.15 -0.62
N MET A 509 8.08 -11.04 0.02
CA MET A 509 8.88 -12.05 -0.67
C MET A 509 8.07 -12.94 -1.62
N ALA A 510 6.80 -13.20 -1.34
CA ALA A 510 5.96 -14.03 -2.19
C ALA A 510 5.73 -13.43 -3.58
N GLY A 511 5.74 -12.11 -3.69
CA GLY A 511 5.46 -11.37 -4.92
C GLY A 511 6.71 -11.03 -5.76
N ASP A 512 7.90 -11.37 -5.27
CA ASP A 512 9.14 -11.15 -6.00
C ASP A 512 9.50 -12.43 -6.78
N PRO A 513 9.72 -12.35 -8.11
CA PRO A 513 10.01 -13.50 -8.95
C PRO A 513 11.24 -14.32 -8.50
N ILE A 514 12.31 -13.65 -8.06
CA ILE A 514 13.54 -14.32 -7.60
C ILE A 514 13.27 -15.08 -6.30
N TYR A 515 12.62 -14.43 -5.35
CA TYR A 515 12.30 -15.05 -4.06
C TYR A 515 11.27 -16.16 -4.19
N ALA A 516 10.30 -16.01 -5.12
CA ALA A 516 9.31 -17.05 -5.36
C ALA A 516 9.96 -18.39 -5.75
N ALA A 517 10.96 -18.40 -6.64
CA ALA A 517 11.69 -19.61 -6.99
C ALA A 517 12.41 -20.26 -5.79
N ILE A 518 13.02 -19.44 -4.91
CA ILE A 518 13.67 -19.90 -3.68
C ILE A 518 12.64 -20.49 -2.71
N LEU A 519 11.50 -19.82 -2.52
CA LEU A 519 10.42 -20.27 -1.64
C LEU A 519 9.83 -21.60 -2.11
N LEU A 520 9.66 -21.81 -3.42
CA LEU A 520 9.26 -23.11 -3.96
C LEU A 520 10.25 -24.20 -3.57
N GLY A 521 11.54 -23.94 -3.73
CA GLY A 521 12.60 -24.87 -3.36
C GLY A 521 12.67 -25.16 -1.84
N MET A 522 12.24 -24.23 -1.01
CA MET A 522 12.06 -24.40 0.43
C MET A 522 10.75 -25.14 0.79
N GLY A 523 9.87 -25.43 -0.20
CA GLY A 523 8.64 -26.20 0.02
C GLY A 523 7.40 -25.39 0.30
N PHE A 524 7.38 -24.07 0.04
CA PHE A 524 6.17 -23.27 0.10
C PHE A 524 5.25 -23.60 -1.08
N GLN A 525 3.99 -23.91 -0.79
CA GLN A 525 2.99 -24.33 -1.78
C GLN A 525 1.93 -23.25 -2.05
N ASN A 526 1.74 -22.32 -1.11
CA ASN A 526 0.79 -21.23 -1.21
C ASN A 526 1.55 -19.91 -1.11
N LEU A 527 1.48 -19.10 -2.17
CA LEU A 527 2.13 -17.78 -2.23
C LEU A 527 1.06 -16.71 -2.38
N SER A 528 0.91 -15.87 -1.37
CA SER A 528 -0.05 -14.76 -1.35
C SER A 528 0.67 -13.43 -1.46
N MET A 529 0.28 -12.61 -2.42
CA MET A 529 1.01 -11.42 -2.82
C MET A 529 0.10 -10.28 -3.25
N ASN A 530 0.69 -9.12 -3.50
CA ASN A 530 0.00 -8.06 -4.22
C ASN A 530 -0.51 -8.61 -5.57
N VAL A 531 -1.73 -8.23 -5.93
CA VAL A 531 -2.43 -8.74 -7.12
C VAL A 531 -1.62 -8.55 -8.40
N ALA A 532 -0.95 -7.42 -8.56
CA ALA A 532 -0.13 -7.11 -9.74
C ALA A 532 1.08 -8.06 -9.91
N SER A 533 1.56 -8.68 -8.83
CA SER A 533 2.69 -9.62 -8.87
C SER A 533 2.29 -11.04 -9.31
N ILE A 534 1.00 -11.40 -9.24
CA ILE A 534 0.53 -12.75 -9.52
C ILE A 534 0.94 -13.27 -10.91
N PRO A 535 0.77 -12.50 -12.02
CA PRO A 535 1.16 -12.99 -13.35
C PRO A 535 2.66 -13.25 -13.48
N TRP A 536 3.50 -12.41 -12.84
CA TRP A 536 4.95 -12.55 -12.83
C TRP A 536 5.38 -13.83 -12.12
N VAL A 537 4.90 -14.03 -10.91
CA VAL A 537 5.20 -15.23 -10.13
C VAL A 537 4.65 -16.47 -10.81
N LYS A 538 3.48 -16.38 -11.46
CA LYS A 538 2.96 -17.47 -12.28
C LYS A 538 3.89 -17.84 -13.43
N LYS A 539 4.47 -16.86 -14.10
CA LYS A 539 5.48 -17.09 -15.16
C LYS A 539 6.68 -17.86 -14.60
N VAL A 540 7.21 -17.45 -13.44
CA VAL A 540 8.31 -18.15 -12.76
C VAL A 540 7.93 -19.60 -12.45
N VAL A 541 6.81 -19.82 -11.76
CA VAL A 541 6.33 -21.17 -11.42
C VAL A 541 6.26 -22.05 -12.66
N ARG A 542 5.72 -21.54 -13.77
CA ARG A 542 5.55 -22.29 -15.00
C ARG A 542 6.84 -22.50 -15.80
N SER A 543 7.91 -21.83 -15.44
CA SER A 543 9.22 -21.90 -16.11
C SER A 543 10.22 -22.78 -15.38
N VAL A 544 9.98 -23.13 -14.10
CA VAL A 544 10.92 -23.89 -13.26
C VAL A 544 10.46 -25.34 -13.10
N ARG A 545 11.41 -26.25 -12.87
CA ARG A 545 11.16 -27.58 -12.30
C ARG A 545 11.36 -27.48 -10.79
N MET A 546 10.62 -28.25 -10.03
CA MET A 546 10.76 -28.30 -8.57
C MET A 546 12.17 -28.69 -8.14
N GLN A 547 12.81 -29.60 -8.90
CA GLN A 547 14.20 -29.99 -8.65
C GLN A 547 15.16 -28.79 -8.78
N ASP A 548 15.00 -27.94 -9.80
CA ASP A 548 15.83 -26.74 -10.00
C ASP A 548 15.61 -25.72 -8.87
N ALA A 549 14.37 -25.57 -8.43
CA ALA A 549 14.03 -24.70 -7.29
C ALA A 549 14.69 -25.19 -5.97
N VAL A 550 14.69 -26.49 -5.72
CA VAL A 550 15.36 -27.10 -4.55
C VAL A 550 16.88 -26.89 -4.63
N GLU A 551 17.49 -27.07 -5.81
CA GLU A 551 18.91 -26.79 -6.04
C GLU A 551 19.23 -25.32 -5.74
N LEU A 552 18.44 -24.39 -6.28
CA LEU A 552 18.57 -22.96 -6.05
C LEU A 552 18.50 -22.62 -4.55
N ALA A 553 17.47 -23.10 -3.85
CA ALA A 553 17.32 -22.86 -2.41
C ALA A 553 18.53 -23.39 -1.63
N SER A 554 19.03 -24.57 -1.97
CA SER A 554 20.22 -25.16 -1.33
C SER A 554 21.49 -24.32 -1.56
N LEU A 555 21.69 -23.77 -2.77
CA LEU A 555 22.82 -22.89 -3.09
C LEU A 555 22.75 -21.56 -2.34
N VAL A 556 21.57 -20.95 -2.31
CA VAL A 556 21.32 -19.68 -1.61
C VAL A 556 21.51 -19.83 -0.10
N MET A 557 21.01 -20.90 0.49
CA MET A 557 21.14 -21.21 1.93
C MET A 557 22.60 -21.38 2.41
N ARG A 558 23.53 -21.70 1.52
CA ARG A 558 24.96 -21.86 1.85
C ARG A 558 25.72 -20.55 1.85
N GLN A 559 25.11 -19.47 1.36
CA GLN A 559 25.80 -18.20 1.25
C GLN A 559 25.95 -17.51 2.62
N PRO A 560 27.11 -16.91 2.91
CA PRO A 560 27.37 -16.28 4.21
C PRO A 560 26.78 -14.87 4.35
N THR A 561 26.34 -14.24 3.26
CA THR A 561 25.76 -12.88 3.25
C THR A 561 24.59 -12.78 2.30
N ALA A 562 23.66 -11.85 2.58
CA ALA A 562 22.51 -11.56 1.72
C ALA A 562 22.91 -11.16 0.28
N SER A 563 23.97 -10.37 0.14
CA SER A 563 24.48 -9.95 -1.17
C SER A 563 24.98 -11.13 -2.02
N LEU A 564 25.71 -12.08 -1.42
CA LEU A 564 26.13 -13.29 -2.12
C LEU A 564 24.96 -14.21 -2.41
N ALA A 565 24.01 -14.33 -1.50
CA ALA A 565 22.80 -15.11 -1.70
C ALA A 565 21.98 -14.56 -2.89
N ARG A 566 21.80 -13.24 -2.98
CA ARG A 566 21.14 -12.55 -4.10
C ARG A 566 21.89 -12.82 -5.41
N LYS A 567 23.19 -12.57 -5.44
CA LYS A 567 24.01 -12.80 -6.63
C LYS A 567 23.96 -14.27 -7.10
N THR A 568 23.95 -15.21 -6.16
CA THR A 568 23.82 -16.64 -6.46
C THR A 568 22.46 -16.93 -7.11
N ALA A 569 21.38 -16.33 -6.57
CA ALA A 569 20.04 -16.50 -7.15
C ALA A 569 19.93 -15.88 -8.54
N GLU A 570 20.41 -14.67 -8.72
CA GLU A 570 20.43 -13.97 -10.00
C GLU A 570 21.19 -14.77 -11.07
N ASN A 571 22.42 -15.17 -10.78
CA ASN A 571 23.23 -15.98 -11.71
C ASN A 571 22.54 -17.30 -12.09
N PHE A 572 21.97 -18.01 -11.09
CA PHE A 572 21.27 -19.27 -11.34
C PHE A 572 20.05 -19.08 -12.26
N ILE A 573 19.30 -18.01 -12.05
CA ILE A 573 18.13 -17.66 -12.85
C ILE A 573 18.58 -17.24 -14.27
N GLU A 574 19.64 -16.46 -14.41
CA GLU A 574 20.22 -16.07 -15.68
C GLU A 574 20.67 -17.29 -16.51
N GLU A 575 21.35 -18.25 -15.88
CA GLU A 575 21.86 -19.42 -16.56
C GLU A 575 20.77 -20.42 -16.97
N ARG A 576 19.78 -20.63 -16.10
CA ARG A 576 18.74 -21.65 -16.27
C ARG A 576 17.47 -21.14 -16.94
N PHE A 577 17.16 -19.85 -16.76
CA PHE A 577 15.93 -19.22 -17.21
C PHE A 577 16.19 -17.86 -17.88
N PRO A 578 17.03 -17.81 -18.95
CA PRO A 578 17.45 -16.56 -19.57
C PRO A 578 16.26 -15.72 -20.09
N ASP A 579 15.17 -16.38 -20.48
CA ASP A 579 13.95 -15.70 -20.90
C ASP A 579 13.25 -14.93 -19.75
N LEU A 580 13.44 -15.37 -18.48
CA LEU A 580 12.93 -14.65 -17.32
C LEU A 580 13.76 -13.41 -17.01
N VAL A 581 15.10 -13.52 -17.09
CA VAL A 581 16.02 -12.41 -16.75
C VAL A 581 15.99 -11.30 -17.78
N ALA A 582 15.87 -11.68 -19.04
CA ALA A 582 15.76 -10.71 -20.12
C ALA A 582 14.54 -9.77 -19.95
N GLU A 583 13.64 -10.09 -19.02
CA GLU A 583 12.35 -9.45 -18.78
C GLU A 583 12.21 -8.92 -17.34
N LEU A 584 13.08 -9.35 -16.40
CA LEU A 584 13.27 -8.81 -15.04
C LEU A 584 14.28 -7.65 -15.04
#